data_0ba1f9162ef5c5cf974ce3a329c4a3f2
#
_entry.id   0ba1f9162ef5c5cf974ce3a329c4a3f2
#
_cell.length_a   1.000
_cell.length_b   1.000
_cell.length_c   1.000
_cell.angle_alpha   90.00
_cell.angle_beta   90.00
_cell.angle_gamma   90.00
#
_symmetry.space_group_name_H-M   'P 1'
#
loop_
_entity.id
_entity.type
_entity.pdbx_description
1 polymer ?
#
loop_
_entity_poly.entity_id
_entity_poly.type
_entity_poly.pdbx_seq_one_letter_code
_entity_poly.pdbx_strand_id
1 'polypeptide(L)'
;MSGLKPLFFGVYMLTSVQKEILQTLINLYQNSDGKSIKGEDIAEVMNRNPGTIRNQMQSLRSLSLVKGVPGPRGGYKPTIEAYHNLNISVSDSNANVPVYKDNKKLDDVSVAKIEFTSVPHPGECEAVIKVLGSIKDLHLGDIIRVGPTPVNNLGIIGEIVGRDDMDNILLLDISTIRSIPKNSVLDIASLDLIYLKPGDSIKDAACLLSTNKIDGAPVITEGVAIGMVSLIDIVKALAEGKENEEVRDIMSKRLFFINKDTKIANAVYKMYTFGISRLIVVDDEHTPIGVVTRTDLIETITNFKNFPLLSDVALEEEME
;
A
#
# COMPACT_ATOMS: atom_id res chain seq x y z
N MET A 1 -17.62 14.70 -34.80
CA MET A 1 -16.16 14.92 -34.67
C MET A 1 -15.93 15.76 -33.41
N SER A 2 -15.88 15.15 -32.26
CA SER A 2 -15.56 15.82 -31.00
C SER A 2 -14.10 15.48 -30.65
N GLY A 3 -13.23 16.47 -30.82
CA GLY A 3 -11.81 16.35 -30.56
C GLY A 3 -11.54 16.13 -29.09
N LEU A 4 -11.01 14.98 -28.74
CA LEU A 4 -10.32 14.74 -27.49
C LEU A 4 -9.10 15.66 -27.44
N LYS A 5 -9.13 16.64 -26.55
CA LYS A 5 -7.92 17.41 -26.19
C LYS A 5 -6.99 16.46 -25.44
N PRO A 6 -5.69 16.41 -25.80
CA PRO A 6 -4.72 15.66 -25.01
C PRO A 6 -4.61 16.29 -23.62
N LEU A 7 -4.82 15.47 -22.58
CA LEU A 7 -4.58 15.82 -21.17
C LEU A 7 -3.06 15.88 -20.94
N PHE A 8 -2.44 16.99 -21.32
CA PHE A 8 -1.08 17.30 -20.87
C PHE A 8 -1.13 17.77 -19.42
N PHE A 9 -0.79 16.94 -18.49
CA PHE A 9 -0.49 17.33 -17.11
C PHE A 9 0.87 18.05 -17.06
N GLY A 10 0.87 19.36 -17.36
CA GLY A 10 2.05 20.20 -17.19
C GLY A 10 2.31 20.42 -15.68
N VAL A 11 3.49 20.08 -15.20
CA VAL A 11 3.96 20.56 -13.91
C VAL A 11 4.21 22.05 -14.05
N TYR A 12 3.28 22.89 -13.58
CA TYR A 12 3.44 24.34 -13.61
C TYR A 12 4.38 24.78 -12.48
N MET A 13 5.41 25.56 -12.82
CA MET A 13 6.26 26.22 -11.82
C MET A 13 5.45 27.36 -11.18
N LEU A 14 4.74 27.06 -10.10
CA LEU A 14 4.00 28.05 -9.34
C LEU A 14 4.94 28.90 -8.49
N THR A 15 4.66 30.19 -8.41
CA THR A 15 5.34 31.08 -7.44
C THR A 15 4.99 30.67 -6.01
N SER A 16 5.83 31.03 -5.03
CA SER A 16 5.56 30.75 -3.62
C SER A 16 4.20 31.25 -3.16
N VAL A 17 3.80 32.43 -3.66
CA VAL A 17 2.48 33.04 -3.35
C VAL A 17 1.34 32.23 -3.96
N GLN A 18 1.49 31.73 -5.19
CA GLN A 18 0.48 30.90 -5.83
C GLN A 18 0.29 29.55 -5.12
N LYS A 19 1.39 28.94 -4.66
CA LYS A 19 1.35 27.71 -3.85
C LYS A 19 0.61 27.93 -2.54
N GLU A 20 0.91 29.02 -1.84
CA GLU A 20 0.27 29.39 -0.58
C GLU A 20 -1.24 29.63 -0.75
N ILE A 21 -1.65 30.38 -1.79
CA ILE A 21 -3.06 30.61 -2.12
C ILE A 21 -3.78 29.29 -2.44
N LEU A 22 -3.16 28.43 -3.23
CA LEU A 22 -3.74 27.16 -3.63
C LEU A 22 -3.91 26.20 -2.45
N GLN A 23 -2.92 26.17 -1.54
CA GLN A 23 -2.99 25.40 -0.30
C GLN A 23 -4.10 25.93 0.63
N THR A 24 -4.21 27.23 0.77
CA THR A 24 -5.27 27.88 1.58
C THR A 24 -6.65 27.56 1.01
N LEU A 25 -6.82 27.67 -0.32
CA LEU A 25 -8.07 27.29 -1.00
C LEU A 25 -8.44 25.83 -0.72
N ILE A 26 -7.49 24.89 -0.82
CA ILE A 26 -7.73 23.47 -0.58
C ILE A 26 -8.15 23.24 0.87
N ASN A 27 -7.44 23.84 1.83
CA ASN A 27 -7.76 23.69 3.25
C ASN A 27 -9.17 24.20 3.58
N LEU A 28 -9.54 25.38 3.06
CA LEU A 28 -10.88 25.93 3.23
C LEU A 28 -11.95 25.08 2.56
N TYR A 29 -11.65 24.56 1.35
CA TYR A 29 -12.58 23.72 0.59
C TYR A 29 -12.86 22.39 1.29
N GLN A 30 -11.87 21.76 1.87
CA GLN A 30 -12.01 20.51 2.64
C GLN A 30 -12.93 20.66 3.86
N ASN A 31 -12.93 21.87 4.48
CA ASN A 31 -13.77 22.18 5.64
C ASN A 31 -15.15 22.75 5.27
N SER A 32 -15.48 22.88 3.97
CA SER A 32 -16.70 23.58 3.49
C SER A 32 -17.80 22.67 2.97
N ASP A 33 -17.69 21.33 3.16
CA ASP A 33 -18.61 20.35 2.58
C ASP A 33 -18.77 20.50 1.05
N GLY A 34 -17.67 20.84 0.38
CA GLY A 34 -17.64 20.97 -1.08
C GLY A 34 -18.24 22.26 -1.63
N LYS A 35 -18.53 23.25 -0.79
CA LYS A 35 -19.00 24.58 -1.23
C LYS A 35 -17.84 25.39 -1.83
N SER A 36 -18.14 26.25 -2.80
CA SER A 36 -17.13 27.16 -3.37
C SER A 36 -16.66 28.20 -2.34
N ILE A 37 -15.36 28.49 -2.35
CA ILE A 37 -14.70 29.42 -1.44
C ILE A 37 -14.59 30.78 -2.13
N LYS A 38 -14.97 31.84 -1.45
CA LYS A 38 -14.85 33.21 -1.98
C LYS A 38 -13.40 33.68 -1.93
N GLY A 39 -13.03 34.56 -2.83
CA GLY A 39 -11.70 35.17 -2.82
C GLY A 39 -11.43 36.03 -1.58
N GLU A 40 -12.49 36.60 -1.01
CA GLU A 40 -12.46 37.37 0.24
C GLU A 40 -12.09 36.47 1.43
N ASP A 41 -12.63 35.25 1.53
CA ASP A 41 -12.34 34.29 2.60
C ASP A 41 -10.85 33.84 2.57
N ILE A 42 -10.31 33.66 1.36
CA ILE A 42 -8.89 33.36 1.17
C ILE A 42 -8.02 34.55 1.59
N ALA A 43 -8.44 35.75 1.21
CA ALA A 43 -7.74 37.00 1.53
C ALA A 43 -7.67 37.24 3.04
N GLU A 44 -8.76 36.97 3.75
CA GLU A 44 -8.86 37.07 5.20
C GLU A 44 -7.90 36.10 5.90
N VAL A 45 -7.96 34.81 5.55
CA VAL A 45 -7.08 33.79 6.14
C VAL A 45 -5.60 34.09 5.91
N MET A 46 -5.25 34.61 4.73
CA MET A 46 -3.87 34.92 4.37
C MET A 46 -3.43 36.33 4.81
N ASN A 47 -4.32 37.13 5.40
CA ASN A 47 -4.10 38.54 5.72
C ASN A 47 -3.53 39.32 4.53
N ARG A 48 -4.16 39.17 3.34
CA ARG A 48 -3.74 39.80 2.08
C ARG A 48 -4.88 40.60 1.45
N ASN A 49 -4.51 41.51 0.55
CA ASN A 49 -5.50 42.30 -0.17
C ASN A 49 -6.37 41.42 -1.11
N PRO A 50 -7.72 41.52 -1.03
CA PRO A 50 -8.63 40.73 -1.88
C PRO A 50 -8.39 40.93 -3.40
N GLY A 51 -7.96 42.12 -3.85
CA GLY A 51 -7.61 42.36 -5.22
C GLY A 51 -6.41 41.55 -5.71
N THR A 52 -5.40 41.42 -4.85
CA THR A 52 -4.23 40.57 -5.12
C THR A 52 -4.62 39.10 -5.25
N ILE A 53 -5.45 38.61 -4.31
CA ILE A 53 -5.96 37.22 -4.37
C ILE A 53 -6.74 37.00 -5.67
N ARG A 54 -7.63 37.92 -6.06
CA ARG A 54 -8.43 37.80 -7.28
C ARG A 54 -7.55 37.67 -8.52
N ASN A 55 -6.49 38.47 -8.64
CA ASN A 55 -5.55 38.41 -9.76
C ASN A 55 -4.81 37.07 -9.80
N GLN A 56 -4.35 36.58 -8.65
CA GLN A 56 -3.68 35.27 -8.57
C GLN A 56 -4.64 34.12 -8.87
N MET A 57 -5.89 34.21 -8.44
CA MET A 57 -6.92 33.21 -8.77
C MET A 57 -7.26 33.17 -10.27
N GLN A 58 -7.21 34.32 -10.96
CA GLN A 58 -7.33 34.32 -12.43
C GLN A 58 -6.16 33.62 -13.09
N SER A 59 -4.93 33.85 -12.61
CA SER A 59 -3.74 33.13 -13.09
C SER A 59 -3.84 31.63 -12.84
N LEU A 60 -4.21 31.20 -11.62
CA LEU A 60 -4.42 29.79 -11.28
C LEU A 60 -5.54 29.14 -12.10
N ARG A 61 -6.58 29.91 -12.46
CA ARG A 61 -7.65 29.46 -13.34
C ARG A 61 -7.17 29.26 -14.77
N SER A 62 -6.32 30.15 -15.31
CA SER A 62 -5.73 29.98 -16.65
C SER A 62 -4.83 28.73 -16.74
N LEU A 63 -4.23 28.32 -15.61
CA LEU A 63 -3.47 27.09 -15.47
C LEU A 63 -4.35 25.85 -15.19
N SER A 64 -5.68 26.00 -15.23
CA SER A 64 -6.64 24.91 -14.92
C SER A 64 -6.54 24.34 -13.51
N LEU A 65 -5.85 25.00 -12.58
CA LEU A 65 -5.70 24.56 -11.20
C LEU A 65 -6.92 24.91 -10.33
N VAL A 66 -7.72 25.90 -10.79
CA VAL A 66 -8.91 26.36 -10.06
C VAL A 66 -10.07 26.53 -11.03
N LYS A 67 -11.27 26.14 -10.61
CA LYS A 67 -12.54 26.41 -11.30
C LYS A 67 -13.27 27.54 -10.61
N GLY A 68 -13.71 28.57 -11.37
CA GLY A 68 -14.61 29.60 -10.89
C GLY A 68 -16.07 29.13 -10.94
N VAL A 69 -16.80 29.36 -9.86
CA VAL A 69 -18.25 29.12 -9.78
C VAL A 69 -18.96 30.47 -9.85
N PRO A 70 -19.79 30.74 -10.85
CA PRO A 70 -20.51 32.02 -10.99
C PRO A 70 -21.68 32.11 -10.01
N GLY A 71 -22.13 33.34 -9.75
CA GLY A 71 -23.33 33.65 -8.99
C GLY A 71 -23.08 34.28 -7.62
N PRO A 72 -24.16 34.70 -6.89
CA PRO A 72 -24.06 35.38 -5.61
C PRO A 72 -23.43 34.53 -4.50
N ARG A 73 -23.55 33.20 -4.61
CA ARG A 73 -22.89 32.22 -3.73
C ARG A 73 -21.68 31.57 -4.44
N GLY A 74 -21.19 32.21 -5.51
CA GLY A 74 -20.05 31.75 -6.28
C GLY A 74 -18.73 31.90 -5.55
N GLY A 75 -17.67 31.44 -6.18
CA GLY A 75 -16.32 31.44 -5.64
C GLY A 75 -15.40 30.55 -6.45
N TYR A 76 -14.46 29.91 -5.78
CA TYR A 76 -13.47 29.05 -6.40
C TYR A 76 -13.50 27.64 -5.81
N LYS A 77 -13.24 26.65 -6.67
CA LYS A 77 -13.02 25.25 -6.27
C LYS A 77 -11.68 24.76 -6.80
N PRO A 78 -10.90 24.01 -6.01
CA PRO A 78 -9.68 23.39 -6.53
C PRO A 78 -10.02 22.29 -7.55
N THR A 79 -9.12 22.06 -8.49
CA THR A 79 -9.21 20.94 -9.44
C THR A 79 -8.32 19.78 -8.96
N ILE A 80 -8.43 18.61 -9.58
CA ILE A 80 -7.52 17.50 -9.31
C ILE A 80 -6.07 17.90 -9.58
N GLU A 81 -5.83 18.68 -10.62
CA GLU A 81 -4.52 19.22 -10.98
C GLU A 81 -3.93 20.10 -9.86
N ALA A 82 -4.78 20.81 -9.10
CA ALA A 82 -4.33 21.58 -7.94
C ALA A 82 -3.72 20.69 -6.86
N TYR A 83 -4.36 19.59 -6.52
CA TYR A 83 -3.84 18.62 -5.55
C TYR A 83 -2.54 17.99 -6.04
N HIS A 84 -2.47 17.61 -7.32
CA HIS A 84 -1.25 17.07 -7.91
C HIS A 84 -0.08 18.04 -7.87
N ASN A 85 -0.30 19.33 -8.23
CA ASN A 85 0.76 20.33 -8.22
C ASN A 85 1.31 20.63 -6.83
N LEU A 86 0.47 20.62 -5.79
CA LEU A 86 0.92 20.79 -4.41
C LEU A 86 1.65 19.55 -3.88
N ASN A 87 1.18 18.35 -4.21
CA ASN A 87 1.81 17.11 -3.78
C ASN A 87 3.19 16.90 -4.42
N ILE A 88 3.38 17.33 -5.68
CA ILE A 88 4.69 17.29 -6.33
C ILE A 88 5.68 18.27 -5.66
N SER A 89 5.19 19.39 -5.11
CA SER A 89 6.05 20.36 -4.41
C SER A 89 6.43 19.92 -2.98
N VAL A 90 5.76 18.93 -2.40
CA VAL A 90 6.11 18.33 -1.08
C VAL A 90 7.11 17.16 -1.24
N SER A 91 7.30 16.64 -2.44
CA SER A 91 8.21 15.53 -2.71
C SER A 91 9.63 15.98 -3.10
N ASP A 92 10.24 16.92 -2.37
CA ASP A 92 11.70 17.06 -2.31
C ASP A 92 12.36 15.94 -1.47
N SER A 93 11.60 14.96 -1.02
CA SER A 93 12.15 13.70 -0.52
C SER A 93 12.36 12.76 -1.70
N ASN A 94 13.60 12.43 -1.98
CA ASN A 94 14.13 11.50 -2.98
C ASN A 94 13.49 10.08 -2.92
N ALA A 95 12.19 9.97 -3.10
CA ALA A 95 11.50 8.70 -3.23
C ALA A 95 11.76 8.16 -4.64
N ASN A 96 12.91 7.53 -4.79
CA ASN A 96 13.34 6.90 -6.04
C ASN A 96 12.56 5.58 -6.21
N VAL A 97 11.63 5.53 -7.17
CA VAL A 97 10.94 4.29 -7.54
C VAL A 97 11.80 3.57 -8.57
N PRO A 98 12.45 2.45 -8.19
CA PRO A 98 13.44 1.80 -9.03
C PRO A 98 12.81 1.09 -10.23
N VAL A 99 13.62 0.97 -11.30
CA VAL A 99 13.34 0.15 -12.47
C VAL A 99 14.40 -0.96 -12.54
N TYR A 100 13.95 -2.17 -12.86
CA TYR A 100 14.82 -3.33 -13.03
C TYR A 100 14.59 -3.95 -14.42
N LYS A 101 15.68 -4.34 -15.06
CA LYS A 101 15.70 -5.15 -16.27
C LYS A 101 16.61 -6.36 -16.01
N ASP A 102 16.22 -7.56 -16.42
CA ASP A 102 16.98 -8.80 -16.21
C ASP A 102 17.45 -9.01 -14.76
N ASN A 103 16.58 -8.71 -13.79
CA ASN A 103 16.86 -8.71 -12.34
C ASN A 103 17.95 -7.74 -11.87
N LYS A 104 18.45 -6.85 -12.72
CA LYS A 104 19.40 -5.81 -12.35
C LYS A 104 18.67 -4.48 -12.21
N LYS A 105 18.96 -3.77 -11.12
CA LYS A 105 18.49 -2.40 -10.93
C LYS A 105 19.22 -1.49 -11.92
N LEU A 106 18.46 -0.59 -12.54
CA LEU A 106 19.03 0.48 -13.37
C LEU A 106 19.30 1.69 -12.47
N ASP A 107 20.58 2.02 -12.30
CA ASP A 107 21.01 3.02 -11.29
C ASP A 107 20.63 4.46 -11.66
N ASP A 108 20.62 4.79 -12.95
CA ASP A 108 20.31 6.14 -13.45
C ASP A 108 18.84 6.31 -13.90
N VAL A 109 17.97 5.37 -13.53
CA VAL A 109 16.58 5.33 -13.97
C VAL A 109 15.65 5.23 -12.77
N SER A 110 14.68 6.14 -12.69
CA SER A 110 13.60 6.06 -11.71
C SER A 110 12.27 6.48 -12.30
N VAL A 111 11.17 6.05 -11.69
CA VAL A 111 9.83 6.37 -12.15
C VAL A 111 9.29 7.59 -11.44
N ALA A 112 8.86 8.58 -12.23
CA ALA A 112 8.20 9.80 -11.74
C ALA A 112 6.68 9.66 -11.71
N LYS A 113 6.09 8.91 -12.65
CA LYS A 113 4.62 8.77 -12.79
C LYS A 113 4.27 7.41 -13.38
N ILE A 114 3.18 6.85 -12.89
CA ILE A 114 2.52 5.66 -13.44
C ILE A 114 1.06 6.03 -13.71
N GLU A 115 0.55 5.76 -14.89
CA GLU A 115 -0.82 6.04 -15.31
C GLU A 115 -1.40 4.85 -16.06
N PHE A 116 -2.43 4.23 -15.50
CA PHE A 116 -3.13 3.11 -16.15
C PHE A 116 -4.07 3.64 -17.24
N THR A 117 -4.02 3.08 -18.43
CA THR A 117 -4.73 3.57 -19.63
C THR A 117 -5.85 2.67 -20.10
N SER A 118 -5.75 1.36 -19.88
CA SER A 118 -6.67 0.36 -20.43
C SER A 118 -7.31 -0.57 -19.41
N VAL A 119 -7.37 -0.16 -18.13
CA VAL A 119 -7.95 -0.97 -17.02
C VAL A 119 -9.33 -1.57 -17.33
N PRO A 120 -10.26 -0.88 -18.04
CA PRO A 120 -11.57 -1.46 -18.36
C PRO A 120 -11.54 -2.45 -19.54
N HIS A 121 -10.42 -2.61 -20.24
CA HIS A 121 -10.37 -3.45 -21.44
C HIS A 121 -10.20 -4.93 -21.03
N PRO A 122 -11.05 -5.87 -21.53
CA PRO A 122 -11.06 -7.25 -21.05
C PRO A 122 -9.85 -8.09 -21.46
N GLY A 123 -9.01 -7.59 -22.35
CA GLY A 123 -7.84 -8.33 -22.88
C GLY A 123 -6.51 -7.60 -22.73
N GLU A 124 -6.51 -6.37 -22.22
CA GLU A 124 -5.32 -5.51 -22.19
C GLU A 124 -5.23 -4.78 -20.85
N CYS A 125 -4.05 -4.78 -20.25
CA CYS A 125 -3.77 -3.97 -19.06
C CYS A 125 -2.51 -3.15 -19.31
N GLU A 126 -2.68 -1.89 -19.70
CA GLU A 126 -1.57 -1.02 -20.06
C GLU A 126 -1.35 0.10 -19.06
N ALA A 127 -0.09 0.52 -18.92
CA ALA A 127 0.26 1.73 -18.21
C ALA A 127 1.32 2.55 -18.94
N VAL A 128 1.13 3.87 -18.89
CA VAL A 128 2.12 4.86 -19.27
C VAL A 128 3.02 5.15 -18.08
N ILE A 129 4.33 4.95 -18.26
CA ILE A 129 5.35 5.18 -17.23
C ILE A 129 6.21 6.36 -17.66
N LYS A 130 6.21 7.44 -16.89
CA LYS A 130 7.18 8.54 -17.06
C LYS A 130 8.41 8.28 -16.24
N VAL A 131 9.54 8.30 -16.90
CA VAL A 131 10.85 7.95 -16.33
C VAL A 131 11.70 9.22 -16.12
N LEU A 132 12.42 9.29 -15.02
CA LEU A 132 13.53 10.21 -14.80
C LEU A 132 14.84 9.48 -15.14
N GLY A 133 15.73 10.17 -15.83
CA GLY A 133 16.98 9.57 -16.30
C GLY A 133 16.92 9.10 -17.75
N SER A 134 17.84 8.23 -18.15
CA SER A 134 17.99 7.80 -19.54
C SER A 134 17.27 6.48 -19.82
N ILE A 135 16.41 6.44 -20.82
CA ILE A 135 15.71 5.21 -21.26
C ILE A 135 16.46 4.50 -22.42
N LYS A 136 17.73 4.88 -22.69
CA LYS A 136 18.49 4.34 -23.85
C LYS A 136 18.65 2.84 -23.84
N ASP A 137 18.78 2.23 -22.66
CA ASP A 137 18.98 0.80 -22.47
C ASP A 137 17.67 0.00 -22.36
N LEU A 138 16.52 0.71 -22.49
CA LEU A 138 15.18 0.14 -22.46
C LEU A 138 14.60 0.10 -23.87
N HIS A 139 14.33 -1.10 -24.40
CA HIS A 139 13.89 -1.34 -25.77
C HIS A 139 12.50 -1.95 -25.82
N LEU A 140 11.84 -1.85 -26.96
CA LEU A 140 10.58 -2.57 -27.21
C LEU A 140 10.80 -4.08 -27.04
N GLY A 141 9.88 -4.76 -26.38
CA GLY A 141 9.96 -6.18 -26.04
C GLY A 141 10.72 -6.48 -24.76
N ASP A 142 11.34 -5.48 -24.11
CA ASP A 142 11.98 -5.69 -22.81
C ASP A 142 10.94 -5.88 -21.71
N ILE A 143 11.13 -6.92 -20.89
CA ILE A 143 10.34 -7.09 -19.68
C ILE A 143 11.03 -6.34 -18.53
N ILE A 144 10.31 -5.38 -17.99
CA ILE A 144 10.83 -4.58 -16.86
C ILE A 144 9.97 -4.75 -15.62
N ARG A 145 10.60 -4.50 -14.47
CA ARG A 145 9.93 -4.41 -13.17
C ARG A 145 10.09 -3.01 -12.61
N VAL A 146 8.97 -2.40 -12.30
CA VAL A 146 8.86 -1.06 -11.71
C VAL A 146 8.47 -1.18 -10.24
N GLY A 147 9.12 -0.45 -9.36
CA GLY A 147 8.83 -0.46 -7.93
C GLY A 147 9.81 -1.29 -7.10
N PRO A 148 9.58 -1.40 -5.78
CA PRO A 148 8.37 -0.99 -5.08
C PRO A 148 8.21 0.52 -4.90
N THR A 149 6.96 0.99 -4.87
CA THR A 149 6.68 2.37 -4.47
C THR A 149 6.75 2.54 -2.94
N PRO A 150 7.07 3.73 -2.41
CA PRO A 150 7.36 3.93 -0.98
C PRO A 150 6.19 3.68 -0.03
N VAL A 151 4.95 3.93 -0.47
CA VAL A 151 3.78 3.94 0.42
C VAL A 151 3.14 2.56 0.57
N ASN A 152 2.78 1.94 -0.56
CA ASN A 152 2.00 0.71 -0.61
C ASN A 152 2.76 -0.45 -1.30
N ASN A 153 4.07 -0.30 -1.47
CA ASN A 153 4.93 -1.30 -2.11
C ASN A 153 4.38 -1.78 -3.47
N LEU A 154 3.73 -0.86 -4.23
CA LEU A 154 3.24 -1.17 -5.56
C LEU A 154 4.42 -1.58 -6.44
N GLY A 155 4.32 -2.75 -7.03
CA GLY A 155 5.23 -3.27 -8.02
C GLY A 155 4.46 -3.68 -9.28
N ILE A 156 5.02 -3.34 -10.44
CA ILE A 156 4.47 -3.66 -11.75
C ILE A 156 5.52 -4.45 -12.53
N ILE A 157 5.09 -5.49 -13.23
CA ILE A 157 5.90 -6.20 -14.22
C ILE A 157 5.16 -6.10 -15.53
N GLY A 158 5.87 -5.74 -16.60
CA GLY A 158 5.28 -5.64 -17.94
C GLY A 158 6.33 -5.57 -19.03
N GLU A 159 5.88 -5.76 -20.25
CA GLU A 159 6.67 -5.64 -21.46
C GLU A 159 6.56 -4.21 -22.01
N ILE A 160 7.66 -3.66 -22.51
CA ILE A 160 7.67 -2.35 -23.17
C ILE A 160 7.11 -2.53 -24.58
N VAL A 161 5.89 -2.05 -24.81
CA VAL A 161 5.21 -2.09 -26.11
C VAL A 161 5.23 -0.76 -26.84
N GLY A 162 5.58 0.32 -26.16
CA GLY A 162 5.72 1.67 -26.74
C GLY A 162 6.76 2.52 -26.02
N ARG A 163 7.35 3.48 -26.75
CA ARG A 163 8.42 4.31 -26.23
C ARG A 163 8.41 5.70 -26.85
N ASP A 164 8.54 6.74 -26.01
CA ASP A 164 8.77 8.12 -26.43
C ASP A 164 10.08 8.63 -25.82
N ASP A 165 11.08 8.82 -26.68
CA ASP A 165 12.43 9.24 -26.28
C ASP A 165 12.53 10.72 -25.96
N MET A 166 11.60 11.56 -26.43
CA MET A 166 11.61 13.00 -26.18
C MET A 166 11.12 13.32 -24.77
N ASP A 167 10.07 12.62 -24.33
CA ASP A 167 9.46 12.84 -23.02
C ASP A 167 9.84 11.79 -21.97
N ASN A 168 10.73 10.83 -22.30
CA ASN A 168 11.11 9.69 -21.46
C ASN A 168 9.89 8.93 -20.95
N ILE A 169 9.01 8.54 -21.87
CA ILE A 169 7.78 7.81 -21.58
C ILE A 169 7.88 6.40 -22.16
N LEU A 170 7.44 5.44 -21.38
CA LEU A 170 7.29 4.04 -21.78
C LEU A 170 5.81 3.64 -21.69
N LEU A 171 5.31 2.89 -22.68
CA LEU A 171 4.05 2.19 -22.59
C LEU A 171 4.35 0.73 -22.25
N LEU A 172 3.76 0.25 -21.17
CA LEU A 172 3.90 -1.14 -20.72
C LEU A 172 2.59 -1.89 -20.93
N ASP A 173 2.68 -3.08 -21.53
CA ASP A 173 1.68 -4.13 -21.38
C ASP A 173 1.97 -4.88 -20.08
N ILE A 174 1.04 -4.82 -19.13
CA ILE A 174 1.25 -5.25 -17.74
C ILE A 174 0.84 -6.72 -17.60
N SER A 175 1.80 -7.54 -17.18
CA SER A 175 1.55 -8.94 -16.82
C SER A 175 1.27 -9.14 -15.33
N THR A 176 1.74 -8.25 -14.46
CA THR A 176 1.59 -8.39 -13.01
C THR A 176 1.51 -7.05 -12.31
N ILE A 177 0.51 -6.88 -11.46
CA ILE A 177 0.41 -5.79 -10.48
C ILE A 177 0.39 -6.42 -9.10
N ARG A 178 1.19 -5.90 -8.18
CA ARG A 178 1.15 -6.29 -6.77
C ARG A 178 1.23 -5.05 -5.89
N SER A 179 0.51 -5.10 -4.78
CA SER A 179 0.57 -4.06 -3.75
C SER A 179 0.46 -4.71 -2.39
N ILE A 180 1.11 -4.13 -1.39
CA ILE A 180 0.95 -4.56 0.01
C ILE A 180 0.26 -3.40 0.74
N PRO A 181 -0.86 -3.66 1.42
CA PRO A 181 -1.57 -2.65 2.19
C PRO A 181 -0.63 -1.93 3.17
N LYS A 182 -0.88 -0.64 3.38
CA LYS A 182 -0.08 0.20 4.29
C LYS A 182 -0.46 0.04 5.77
N ASN A 183 -1.44 -0.80 6.04
CA ASN A 183 -1.98 -1.10 7.36
C ASN A 183 -0.91 -1.65 8.31
N SER A 184 -1.18 -1.61 9.61
CA SER A 184 -0.35 -2.19 10.65
C SER A 184 -0.61 -3.70 10.83
N VAL A 185 0.29 -4.38 11.51
CA VAL A 185 0.11 -5.78 11.88
C VAL A 185 -1.10 -5.95 12.81
N LEU A 186 -1.39 -4.96 13.65
CA LEU A 186 -2.55 -4.97 14.54
C LEU A 186 -3.87 -5.13 13.80
N ASP A 187 -3.99 -4.55 12.59
CA ASP A 187 -5.22 -4.57 11.81
C ASP A 187 -5.58 -5.97 11.28
N ILE A 188 -4.63 -6.91 11.29
CA ILE A 188 -4.77 -8.26 10.72
C ILE A 188 -4.47 -9.39 11.71
N ALA A 189 -3.90 -9.07 12.86
CA ALA A 189 -3.54 -10.06 13.87
C ALA A 189 -4.76 -10.66 14.56
N SER A 190 -4.69 -11.95 14.86
CA SER A 190 -5.63 -12.59 15.78
C SER A 190 -5.29 -12.18 17.21
N LEU A 191 -6.12 -11.31 17.80
CA LEU A 191 -5.90 -10.74 19.14
C LEU A 191 -6.42 -11.64 20.27
N ASP A 192 -7.31 -12.60 19.98
CA ASP A 192 -7.70 -13.66 20.91
C ASP A 192 -6.52 -14.65 21.05
N LEU A 193 -5.57 -14.29 21.90
CA LEU A 193 -4.31 -15.01 22.02
C LEU A 193 -4.52 -16.39 22.67
N ILE A 194 -4.62 -17.43 21.83
CA ILE A 194 -4.64 -18.83 22.25
C ILE A 194 -3.19 -19.24 22.53
N TYR A 195 -2.93 -19.72 23.73
CA TYR A 195 -1.59 -20.09 24.16
C TYR A 195 -1.59 -21.39 24.99
N LEU A 196 -0.43 -22.02 25.09
CA LEU A 196 -0.14 -23.21 25.92
C LEU A 196 0.65 -22.78 27.13
N LYS A 197 0.51 -23.57 28.22
CA LYS A 197 1.37 -23.47 29.41
C LYS A 197 2.52 -24.46 29.30
N PRO A 198 3.69 -24.17 29.88
CA PRO A 198 4.85 -25.07 29.81
C PRO A 198 4.59 -26.46 30.34
N GLY A 199 3.69 -26.62 31.35
CA GLY A 199 3.33 -27.88 31.99
C GLY A 199 2.11 -28.59 31.38
N ASP A 200 1.51 -28.07 30.30
CA ASP A 200 0.43 -28.76 29.61
C ASP A 200 0.99 -30.04 28.97
N SER A 201 0.19 -31.10 28.89
CA SER A 201 0.58 -32.30 28.19
C SER A 201 0.53 -32.12 26.67
N ILE A 202 1.31 -32.90 25.93
CA ILE A 202 1.28 -32.90 24.45
C ILE A 202 -0.12 -33.25 23.97
N LYS A 203 -0.85 -34.12 24.67
CA LYS A 203 -2.25 -34.44 24.34
C LYS A 203 -3.17 -33.23 24.52
N ASP A 204 -3.01 -32.46 25.59
CA ASP A 204 -3.81 -31.25 25.83
C ASP A 204 -3.48 -30.18 24.76
N ALA A 205 -2.21 -30.06 24.40
CA ALA A 205 -1.78 -29.18 23.30
C ALA A 205 -2.42 -29.59 21.98
N ALA A 206 -2.46 -30.88 21.64
CA ALA A 206 -3.12 -31.39 20.44
C ALA A 206 -4.64 -31.05 20.45
N CYS A 207 -5.30 -31.26 21.59
CA CYS A 207 -6.72 -30.91 21.76
C CYS A 207 -6.95 -29.40 21.57
N LEU A 208 -6.12 -28.55 22.18
CA LEU A 208 -6.25 -27.09 22.07
C LEU A 208 -6.12 -26.62 20.62
N LEU A 209 -5.06 -27.07 19.91
CA LEU A 209 -4.83 -26.68 18.53
C LEU A 209 -5.96 -27.16 17.58
N SER A 210 -6.39 -28.42 17.76
CA SER A 210 -7.46 -29.02 16.96
C SER A 210 -8.80 -28.32 17.19
N THR A 211 -9.18 -28.06 18.43
CA THR A 211 -10.45 -27.40 18.78
C THR A 211 -10.51 -25.98 18.21
N ASN A 212 -9.41 -25.25 18.25
CA ASN A 212 -9.32 -23.88 17.76
C ASN A 212 -8.96 -23.80 16.26
N LYS A 213 -8.77 -24.94 15.58
CA LYS A 213 -8.39 -25.02 14.15
C LYS A 213 -7.15 -24.20 13.82
N ILE A 214 -6.15 -24.21 14.71
CA ILE A 214 -4.87 -23.53 14.54
C ILE A 214 -3.74 -24.55 14.45
N ASP A 215 -2.70 -24.23 13.71
CA ASP A 215 -1.55 -25.10 13.44
C ASP A 215 -0.33 -24.81 14.34
N GLY A 216 -0.53 -23.98 15.39
CA GLY A 216 0.47 -23.74 16.43
C GLY A 216 0.12 -22.58 17.34
N ALA A 217 0.65 -22.63 18.57
CA ALA A 217 0.40 -21.65 19.60
C ALA A 217 1.70 -21.28 20.36
N PRO A 218 1.83 -20.05 20.87
CA PRO A 218 2.91 -19.69 21.77
C PRO A 218 2.76 -20.39 23.12
N VAL A 219 3.88 -20.68 23.76
CA VAL A 219 3.94 -21.15 25.13
C VAL A 219 4.21 -19.94 26.00
N ILE A 220 3.28 -19.67 26.94
CA ILE A 220 3.33 -18.43 27.75
C ILE A 220 3.36 -18.84 29.24
N THR A 221 4.20 -18.14 30.00
CA THR A 221 4.22 -18.19 31.47
C THR A 221 4.40 -16.79 32.02
N GLU A 222 3.62 -16.42 33.02
CA GLU A 222 3.68 -15.08 33.66
C GLU A 222 3.60 -13.90 32.66
N GLY A 223 2.79 -14.06 31.60
CA GLY A 223 2.65 -13.02 30.57
C GLY A 223 3.79 -12.97 29.53
N VAL A 224 4.79 -13.83 29.62
CA VAL A 224 5.95 -13.86 28.71
C VAL A 224 5.89 -15.10 27.83
N ALA A 225 6.07 -14.91 26.53
CA ALA A 225 6.21 -16.02 25.58
C ALA A 225 7.62 -16.62 25.69
N ILE A 226 7.69 -17.91 26.04
CA ILE A 226 8.95 -18.63 26.24
C ILE A 226 9.24 -19.69 25.18
N GLY A 227 8.24 -20.02 24.36
CA GLY A 227 8.34 -21.02 23.31
C GLY A 227 7.20 -20.94 22.33
N MET A 228 7.28 -21.75 21.28
CA MET A 228 6.26 -21.97 20.26
C MET A 228 6.11 -23.47 20.01
N VAL A 229 4.89 -23.97 19.96
CA VAL A 229 4.58 -25.35 19.56
C VAL A 229 3.73 -25.35 18.31
N SER A 230 4.07 -26.16 17.34
CA SER A 230 3.34 -26.39 16.11
C SER A 230 2.73 -27.80 16.06
N LEU A 231 1.78 -28.02 15.12
CA LEU A 231 1.24 -29.37 14.87
C LEU A 231 2.33 -30.36 14.52
N ILE A 232 3.39 -29.94 13.80
CA ILE A 232 4.51 -30.82 13.45
C ILE A 232 5.29 -31.29 14.71
N ASP A 233 5.46 -30.40 15.68
CA ASP A 233 6.14 -30.75 16.94
C ASP A 233 5.31 -31.77 17.74
N ILE A 234 3.99 -31.57 17.80
CA ILE A 234 3.04 -32.49 18.39
C ILE A 234 3.06 -33.84 17.69
N VAL A 235 2.94 -33.86 16.35
CA VAL A 235 2.94 -35.11 15.56
C VAL A 235 4.23 -35.90 15.79
N LYS A 236 5.40 -35.25 15.83
CA LYS A 236 6.67 -35.88 16.11
C LYS A 236 6.67 -36.53 17.51
N ALA A 237 6.23 -35.78 18.52
CA ALA A 237 6.18 -36.27 19.88
C ALA A 237 5.22 -37.47 20.05
N LEU A 238 4.04 -37.40 19.42
CA LEU A 238 3.10 -38.52 19.40
C LEU A 238 3.67 -39.77 18.70
N ALA A 239 4.39 -39.58 17.59
CA ALA A 239 5.06 -40.67 16.88
C ALA A 239 6.18 -41.32 17.72
N GLU A 240 6.73 -40.61 18.70
CA GLU A 240 7.74 -41.06 19.65
C GLU A 240 7.12 -41.65 20.94
N GLY A 241 5.78 -41.70 21.07
CA GLY A 241 5.07 -42.20 22.24
C GLY A 241 5.14 -41.28 23.48
N LYS A 242 5.25 -39.95 23.23
CA LYS A 242 5.46 -38.91 24.25
C LYS A 242 4.20 -38.10 24.56
N GLU A 243 3.03 -38.65 24.35
CA GLU A 243 1.74 -37.94 24.47
C GLU A 243 1.50 -37.34 25.89
N ASN A 244 2.14 -37.90 26.92
CA ASN A 244 2.02 -37.45 28.31
C ASN A 244 3.19 -36.56 28.76
N GLU A 245 4.20 -36.34 27.91
CA GLU A 245 5.27 -35.39 28.22
C GLU A 245 4.75 -33.94 28.17
N GLU A 246 5.54 -33.03 28.72
CA GLU A 246 5.15 -31.63 28.83
C GLU A 246 5.51 -30.85 27.57
N VAL A 247 4.71 -29.80 27.25
CA VAL A 247 4.90 -28.86 26.14
C VAL A 247 6.29 -28.25 26.18
N ARG A 248 6.85 -27.99 27.38
CA ARG A 248 8.20 -27.40 27.51
C ARG A 248 9.31 -28.26 26.88
N ASP A 249 9.10 -29.58 26.77
CA ASP A 249 10.10 -30.51 26.27
C ASP A 249 10.16 -30.53 24.73
N ILE A 250 9.08 -30.14 24.07
CA ILE A 250 8.98 -30.13 22.59
C ILE A 250 8.94 -28.72 21.96
N MET A 251 8.74 -27.68 22.76
CA MET A 251 8.62 -26.32 22.25
C MET A 251 9.91 -25.82 21.61
N SER A 252 9.78 -25.12 20.51
CA SER A 252 10.87 -24.30 19.93
C SER A 252 11.09 -23.06 20.80
N LYS A 253 12.33 -22.84 21.24
CA LYS A 253 12.73 -21.65 22.01
C LYS A 253 13.06 -20.47 21.09
N ARG A 254 13.11 -20.68 19.77
CA ARG A 254 13.37 -19.63 18.79
C ARG A 254 12.08 -18.90 18.48
N LEU A 255 11.89 -17.76 19.11
CA LEU A 255 10.71 -16.92 18.95
C LEU A 255 10.97 -15.74 18.03
N PHE A 256 9.93 -15.34 17.31
CA PHE A 256 9.95 -14.17 16.44
C PHE A 256 8.79 -13.25 16.81
N PHE A 257 9.13 -12.07 17.28
CA PHE A 257 8.18 -11.05 17.71
C PHE A 257 8.06 -9.95 16.67
N ILE A 258 6.92 -9.27 16.66
CA ILE A 258 6.69 -8.08 15.88
C ILE A 258 5.83 -7.09 16.67
N ASN A 259 6.18 -5.81 16.67
CA ASN A 259 5.37 -4.79 17.34
C ASN A 259 4.06 -4.55 16.56
N LYS A 260 2.97 -4.34 17.28
CA LYS A 260 1.61 -4.13 16.78
C LYS A 260 1.51 -3.07 15.68
N ASP A 261 2.29 -1.97 15.81
CA ASP A 261 2.25 -0.82 14.88
C ASP A 261 3.16 -1.01 13.65
N THR A 262 3.85 -2.15 13.56
CA THR A 262 4.69 -2.46 12.41
C THR A 262 3.83 -2.66 11.16
N LYS A 263 4.28 -2.11 10.01
CA LYS A 263 3.60 -2.28 8.73
C LYS A 263 3.59 -3.74 8.27
N ILE A 264 2.50 -4.17 7.63
CA ILE A 264 2.32 -5.52 7.06
C ILE A 264 3.50 -5.92 6.16
N ALA A 265 4.02 -5.01 5.34
CA ALA A 265 5.17 -5.27 4.48
C ALA A 265 6.39 -5.80 5.24
N ASN A 266 6.63 -5.29 6.46
CA ASN A 266 7.73 -5.74 7.30
C ASN A 266 7.48 -7.13 7.89
N ALA A 267 6.23 -7.48 8.19
CA ALA A 267 5.85 -8.84 8.63
C ALA A 267 6.10 -9.84 7.50
N VAL A 268 5.66 -9.51 6.27
CA VAL A 268 5.92 -10.33 5.06
C VAL A 268 7.42 -10.55 4.89
N TYR A 269 8.21 -9.47 4.92
CA TYR A 269 9.67 -9.54 4.77
C TYR A 269 10.31 -10.41 5.85
N LYS A 270 9.89 -10.25 7.10
CA LYS A 270 10.41 -11.02 8.25
C LYS A 270 10.10 -12.51 8.12
N MET A 271 8.84 -12.85 7.77
CA MET A 271 8.45 -14.26 7.56
C MET A 271 9.21 -14.89 6.40
N TYR A 272 9.41 -14.17 5.30
CA TYR A 272 10.17 -14.63 4.14
C TYR A 272 11.65 -14.85 4.49
N THR A 273 12.29 -13.85 5.11
CA THR A 273 13.74 -13.88 5.41
C THR A 273 14.10 -15.00 6.40
N PHE A 274 13.27 -15.24 7.40
CA PHE A 274 13.53 -16.25 8.42
C PHE A 274 12.89 -17.62 8.15
N GLY A 275 12.14 -17.75 7.04
CA GLY A 275 11.47 -19.00 6.67
C GLY A 275 10.38 -19.43 7.64
N ILE A 276 9.72 -18.49 8.33
CA ILE A 276 8.72 -18.74 9.37
C ILE A 276 7.31 -18.46 8.89
N SER A 277 6.31 -19.09 9.50
CA SER A 277 4.90 -18.98 9.11
C SER A 277 4.09 -18.08 10.04
N ARG A 278 4.64 -17.64 11.16
CA ARG A 278 3.94 -16.83 12.17
C ARG A 278 4.87 -15.95 12.96
N LEU A 279 4.31 -14.86 13.52
CA LEU A 279 4.99 -13.92 14.40
C LEU A 279 4.10 -13.67 15.62
N ILE A 280 4.70 -13.59 16.79
CA ILE A 280 4.01 -13.15 18.01
C ILE A 280 3.94 -11.65 17.97
N VAL A 281 2.72 -11.11 18.03
CA VAL A 281 2.49 -9.68 18.07
C VAL A 281 2.61 -9.20 19.51
N VAL A 282 3.39 -8.16 19.70
CA VAL A 282 3.62 -7.55 21.01
C VAL A 282 3.23 -6.08 21.03
N ASP A 283 2.84 -5.60 22.19
CA ASP A 283 2.64 -4.19 22.46
C ASP A 283 3.97 -3.45 22.72
N ASP A 284 3.89 -2.20 23.15
CA ASP A 284 5.06 -1.36 23.43
C ASP A 284 5.82 -1.79 24.69
N GLU A 285 5.16 -2.56 25.57
CA GLU A 285 5.74 -3.15 26.78
C GLU A 285 6.30 -4.56 26.55
N HIS A 286 6.33 -5.01 25.27
CA HIS A 286 6.73 -6.36 24.84
C HIS A 286 5.83 -7.49 25.34
N THR A 287 4.60 -7.18 25.77
CA THR A 287 3.61 -8.18 26.16
C THR A 287 3.01 -8.83 24.90
N PRO A 288 2.94 -10.16 24.82
CA PRO A 288 2.25 -10.84 23.72
C PRO A 288 0.75 -10.53 23.74
N ILE A 289 0.23 -9.95 22.65
CA ILE A 289 -1.17 -9.55 22.50
C ILE A 289 -1.90 -10.31 21.38
N GLY A 290 -1.18 -11.01 20.53
CA GLY A 290 -1.77 -11.76 19.42
C GLY A 290 -0.73 -12.52 18.60
N VAL A 291 -1.21 -13.10 17.51
CA VAL A 291 -0.39 -13.81 16.51
C VAL A 291 -0.80 -13.35 15.13
N VAL A 292 0.17 -13.18 14.25
CA VAL A 292 -0.07 -12.99 12.80
C VAL A 292 0.59 -14.14 12.03
N THR A 293 -0.14 -14.71 11.08
CA THR A 293 0.28 -15.88 10.29
C THR A 293 0.41 -15.54 8.81
N ARG A 294 0.98 -16.47 8.02
CA ARG A 294 1.00 -16.36 6.56
C ARG A 294 -0.41 -16.30 5.96
N THR A 295 -1.37 -17.01 6.55
CA THR A 295 -2.77 -17.01 6.10
C THR A 295 -3.37 -15.63 6.22
N ASP A 296 -3.19 -14.95 7.36
CA ASP A 296 -3.67 -13.58 7.56
C ASP A 296 -3.07 -12.60 6.54
N LEU A 297 -1.77 -12.77 6.23
CA LEU A 297 -1.09 -11.97 5.22
C LEU A 297 -1.64 -12.24 3.80
N ILE A 298 -1.88 -13.51 3.45
CA ILE A 298 -2.44 -13.88 2.14
C ILE A 298 -3.85 -13.31 2.01
N GLU A 299 -4.73 -13.53 2.99
CA GLU A 299 -6.09 -12.99 2.98
C GLU A 299 -6.11 -11.47 2.83
N THR A 300 -5.17 -10.78 3.49
CA THR A 300 -5.06 -9.33 3.43
C THR A 300 -4.54 -8.83 2.08
N ILE A 301 -3.54 -9.50 1.50
CA ILE A 301 -2.94 -9.09 0.23
C ILE A 301 -3.86 -9.40 -0.94
N THR A 302 -4.54 -10.55 -0.93
CA THR A 302 -5.49 -10.95 -1.97
C THR A 302 -6.83 -10.24 -1.81
N ASN A 303 -7.21 -9.94 -0.57
CA ASN A 303 -8.45 -9.23 -0.21
C ASN A 303 -9.73 -9.82 -0.85
N PHE A 304 -9.77 -11.14 -1.04
CA PHE A 304 -10.87 -11.84 -1.71
C PHE A 304 -12.26 -11.54 -1.13
N LYS A 305 -12.34 -11.27 0.16
CA LYS A 305 -13.61 -10.90 0.81
C LYS A 305 -14.20 -9.59 0.29
N ASN A 306 -13.34 -8.64 -0.11
CA ASN A 306 -13.77 -7.31 -0.58
C ASN A 306 -13.72 -7.19 -2.10
N PHE A 307 -12.88 -8.01 -2.76
CA PHE A 307 -12.72 -8.05 -4.21
C PHE A 307 -12.84 -9.50 -4.70
N PRO A 308 -14.06 -10.05 -4.74
CA PRO A 308 -14.28 -11.41 -5.23
C PRO A 308 -13.79 -11.53 -6.68
N LEU A 309 -13.27 -12.68 -7.02
CA LEU A 309 -12.87 -12.96 -8.40
C LEU A 309 -14.12 -12.99 -9.28
N LEU A 310 -13.98 -12.56 -10.54
CA LEU A 310 -15.07 -12.62 -11.52
C LEU A 310 -15.54 -14.07 -11.76
N SER A 311 -14.70 -15.06 -11.43
CA SER A 311 -15.00 -16.50 -11.48
C SER A 311 -15.78 -17.02 -10.27
N ASP A 312 -15.94 -16.25 -9.20
CA ASP A 312 -16.63 -16.74 -7.99
C ASP A 312 -18.12 -16.99 -8.25
N VAL A 313 -18.70 -16.25 -9.20
CA VAL A 313 -20.08 -16.52 -9.70
C VAL A 313 -20.20 -17.89 -10.36
N ALA A 314 -19.13 -18.38 -11.02
CA ALA A 314 -19.13 -19.70 -11.68
C ALA A 314 -18.89 -20.86 -10.70
N LEU A 315 -18.22 -20.63 -9.58
CA LEU A 315 -17.95 -21.66 -8.58
C LEU A 315 -19.19 -21.95 -7.69
N GLU A 316 -20.06 -20.98 -7.49
CA GLU A 316 -21.34 -21.19 -6.80
C GLU A 316 -22.29 -22.08 -7.63
N GLU A 317 -22.25 -21.98 -8.98
CA GLU A 317 -23.05 -22.83 -9.89
C GLU A 317 -22.54 -24.28 -9.99
N GLU A 318 -21.26 -24.56 -9.68
CA GLU A 318 -20.68 -25.91 -9.68
C GLU A 318 -20.88 -26.65 -8.33
N MET A 319 -21.29 -25.94 -7.27
CA MET A 319 -21.50 -26.52 -5.93
C MET A 319 -22.97 -26.78 -5.59
N GLU A 320 -23.92 -26.43 -6.48
CA GLU A 320 -25.34 -26.84 -6.42
C GLU A 320 -25.57 -28.13 -7.27
#